data_67cbdf5feb71a9d418665f42f8b1bb40
#
_entry.id   67cbdf5feb71a9d418665f42f8b1bb40
#
_cell.length_a   1.000
_cell.length_b   1.000
_cell.length_c   1.000
_cell.angle_alpha   90.00
_cell.angle_beta   90.00
_cell.angle_gamma   90.00
#
_symmetry.space_group_name_H-M   'P 1'
#
loop_
_entity.id
_entity.type
_entity.pdbx_description
1 polymer ?
#
loop_
_entity_poly.entity_id
_entity_poly.type
_entity_poly.pdbx_seq_one_letter_code
_entity_poly.pdbx_strand_id
1 'polypeptide(L)'
;MNLINADLERGAWMLNQASRICLIGTGGNLSIAQHMASDINRHMGKFCFAPDAVHLTAVGGDDCWKEPWLDYATQHCDLIIAITCRAQSEMVDILNTYAYAMPVLVLAPERVSSEDIDTIVINVDTYHEFEVNALWTIYRLMEYNGVVLPKLPNARS
;
A
#
# COMPACT_ATOMS: atom_id res chain seq x y z
N MET A 1 11.70 -10.10 11.39
CA MET A 1 10.67 -10.18 10.32
C MET A 1 11.22 -11.06 9.20
N ASN A 2 10.54 -12.16 8.89
CA ASN A 2 10.90 -13.03 7.76
C ASN A 2 9.96 -12.67 6.59
N LEU A 3 10.31 -11.65 5.82
CA LEU A 3 9.66 -11.42 4.53
C LEU A 3 10.18 -12.44 3.50
N ILE A 4 9.29 -13.00 2.71
CA ILE A 4 9.67 -13.89 1.61
C ILE A 4 10.29 -13.00 0.51
N ASN A 5 11.56 -13.21 0.17
CA ASN A 5 12.26 -12.39 -0.82
C ASN A 5 11.52 -12.31 -2.16
N ALA A 6 10.91 -13.41 -2.61
CA ALA A 6 10.15 -13.43 -3.86
C ALA A 6 8.93 -12.48 -3.85
N ASP A 7 8.21 -12.36 -2.72
CA ASP A 7 7.09 -11.45 -2.59
C ASP A 7 7.58 -9.97 -2.62
N LEU A 8 8.74 -9.69 -1.98
CA LEU A 8 9.35 -8.35 -2.04
C LEU A 8 9.83 -7.99 -3.44
N GLU A 9 10.49 -8.89 -4.15
CA GLU A 9 10.95 -8.69 -5.53
C GLU A 9 9.77 -8.43 -6.46
N ARG A 10 8.69 -9.21 -6.33
CA ARG A 10 7.46 -9.01 -7.10
C ARG A 10 6.81 -7.67 -6.79
N GLY A 11 6.64 -7.31 -5.52
CA GLY A 11 6.10 -6.01 -5.11
C GLY A 11 6.97 -4.84 -5.57
N ALA A 12 8.30 -4.96 -5.49
CA ALA A 12 9.23 -3.95 -5.99
C ALA A 12 9.14 -3.78 -7.51
N TRP A 13 9.01 -4.88 -8.24
CA TRP A 13 8.79 -4.83 -9.68
C TRP A 13 7.48 -4.10 -10.02
N MET A 14 6.36 -4.43 -9.35
CA MET A 14 5.07 -3.75 -9.55
C MET A 14 5.20 -2.25 -9.27
N LEU A 15 5.83 -1.87 -8.16
CA LEU A 15 6.10 -0.48 -7.80
C LEU A 15 6.95 0.23 -8.85
N ASN A 16 7.92 -0.47 -9.45
CA ASN A 16 8.79 0.08 -10.49
C ASN A 16 8.03 0.34 -11.80
N GLN A 17 7.17 -0.57 -12.21
CA GLN A 17 6.40 -0.46 -13.46
C GLN A 17 5.35 0.65 -13.40
N ALA A 18 4.73 0.85 -12.24
CA ALA A 18 3.68 1.83 -12.06
C ALA A 18 4.21 3.28 -12.17
N SER A 19 3.41 4.14 -12.77
CA SER A 19 3.66 5.59 -12.87
C SER A 19 2.72 6.38 -11.94
N ARG A 20 1.54 5.86 -11.71
CA ARG A 20 0.48 6.47 -10.90
C ARG A 20 -0.04 5.44 -9.91
N ILE A 21 0.17 5.69 -8.63
CA ILE A 21 -0.03 4.71 -7.56
C ILE A 21 -1.07 5.25 -6.58
N CYS A 22 -2.05 4.42 -6.22
CA CYS A 22 -2.94 4.67 -5.11
C CYS A 22 -2.54 3.80 -3.92
N LEU A 23 -2.28 4.42 -2.76
CA LEU A 23 -2.18 3.71 -1.50
C LEU A 23 -3.48 3.83 -0.72
N ILE A 24 -3.94 2.73 -0.12
CA ILE A 24 -5.15 2.70 0.69
C ILE A 24 -4.93 1.92 1.97
N GLY A 25 -5.61 2.31 3.03
CA GLY A 25 -5.62 1.64 4.34
C GLY A 25 -6.73 2.18 5.22
N THR A 26 -6.93 1.59 6.38
CA THR A 26 -7.91 2.05 7.38
C THR A 26 -7.22 2.25 8.72
N GLY A 27 -7.67 3.22 9.53
CA GLY A 27 -7.05 3.53 10.82
C GLY A 27 -5.59 3.93 10.69
N GLY A 28 -4.70 3.33 11.49
CA GLY A 28 -3.26 3.56 11.45
C GLY A 28 -2.64 3.25 10.09
N ASN A 29 -3.15 2.24 9.38
CA ASN A 29 -2.70 1.90 8.03
C ASN A 29 -2.97 3.02 7.01
N LEU A 30 -4.02 3.83 7.19
CA LEU A 30 -4.25 5.01 6.35
C LEU A 30 -3.18 6.07 6.57
N SER A 31 -2.74 6.27 7.82
CA SER A 31 -1.64 7.19 8.10
C SER A 31 -0.33 6.75 7.43
N ILE A 32 -0.07 5.45 7.39
CA ILE A 32 1.06 4.87 6.66
C ILE A 32 0.90 5.12 5.16
N ALA A 33 -0.28 4.86 4.60
CA ALA A 33 -0.56 5.08 3.19
C ALA A 33 -0.33 6.55 2.79
N GLN A 34 -0.80 7.52 3.57
CA GLN A 34 -0.60 8.95 3.35
C GLN A 34 0.87 9.35 3.43
N HIS A 35 1.60 8.87 4.46
CA HIS A 35 3.03 9.13 4.62
C HIS A 35 3.81 8.57 3.43
N MET A 36 3.59 7.32 3.08
CA MET A 36 4.32 6.66 1.99
C MET A 36 3.97 7.21 0.61
N ALA A 37 2.74 7.71 0.41
CA ALA A 37 2.40 8.42 -0.81
C ALA A 37 3.29 9.66 -1.00
N SER A 38 3.54 10.42 0.06
CA SER A 38 4.47 11.55 0.04
C SER A 38 5.91 11.13 -0.28
N ASP A 39 6.38 10.05 0.35
CA ASP A 39 7.77 9.61 0.18
C ASP A 39 8.02 8.99 -1.20
N ILE A 40 7.07 8.23 -1.74
CA ILE A 40 7.14 7.71 -3.11
C ILE A 40 7.17 8.86 -4.13
N ASN A 41 6.32 9.88 -3.97
CA ASN A 41 6.37 11.08 -4.80
C ASN A 41 7.75 11.72 -4.77
N ARG A 42 8.28 11.94 -3.56
CA ARG A 42 9.52 12.66 -3.33
C ARG A 42 10.76 11.92 -3.81
N HIS A 43 10.84 10.62 -3.53
CA HIS A 43 12.08 9.85 -3.70
C HIS A 43 12.10 8.99 -4.97
N MET A 44 10.93 8.65 -5.52
CA MET A 44 10.84 7.88 -6.77
C MET A 44 10.37 8.72 -7.96
N GLY A 45 9.91 9.95 -7.73
CA GLY A 45 9.38 10.82 -8.80
C GLY A 45 8.12 10.27 -9.46
N LYS A 46 7.37 9.41 -8.77
CA LYS A 46 6.12 8.81 -9.25
C LYS A 46 4.94 9.57 -8.69
N PHE A 47 3.84 9.64 -9.43
CA PHE A 47 2.60 10.18 -8.88
C PHE A 47 1.96 9.17 -7.94
N CYS A 48 1.95 9.48 -6.65
CA CYS A 48 1.37 8.61 -5.63
C CYS A 48 0.41 9.40 -4.73
N PHE A 49 -0.75 8.83 -4.42
CA PHE A 49 -1.77 9.47 -3.62
C PHE A 49 -2.46 8.46 -2.70
N ALA A 50 -3.09 8.96 -1.63
CA ALA A 50 -3.88 8.20 -0.68
C ALA A 50 -5.12 9.03 -0.27
N PRO A 51 -6.20 8.41 0.21
CA PRO A 51 -7.36 9.14 0.74
C PRO A 51 -6.94 10.12 1.84
N ASP A 52 -7.51 11.31 1.83
CA ASP A 52 -7.38 12.28 2.92
C ASP A 52 -8.68 12.42 3.74
N ALA A 53 -8.63 13.22 4.81
CA ALA A 53 -9.78 13.39 5.70
C ALA A 53 -10.99 14.01 4.99
N VAL A 54 -10.78 14.83 3.96
CA VAL A 54 -11.87 15.44 3.18
C VAL A 54 -12.58 14.37 2.36
N HIS A 55 -11.83 13.53 1.66
CA HIS A 55 -12.40 12.39 0.93
C HIS A 55 -13.16 11.45 1.86
N LEU A 56 -12.59 11.13 3.02
CA LEU A 56 -13.22 10.23 3.98
C LEU A 56 -14.52 10.82 4.56
N THR A 57 -14.57 12.12 4.84
CA THR A 57 -15.76 12.76 5.40
C THR A 57 -16.80 13.13 4.38
N ALA A 58 -16.41 13.56 3.19
CA ALA A 58 -17.32 13.91 2.10
C ALA A 58 -17.99 12.68 1.49
N VAL A 59 -17.24 11.59 1.33
CA VAL A 59 -17.73 10.33 0.76
C VAL A 59 -18.28 9.40 1.84
N GLY A 60 -17.72 9.43 3.06
CA GLY A 60 -18.12 8.59 4.19
C GLY A 60 -19.42 8.99 4.90
N GLY A 61 -20.03 10.11 4.49
CA GLY A 61 -21.41 10.45 4.88
C GLY A 61 -22.45 9.51 4.25
N ASP A 62 -22.08 8.79 3.22
CA ASP A 62 -22.90 7.84 2.49
C ASP A 62 -22.28 6.42 2.62
N ASP A 63 -22.65 5.69 3.61
CA ASP A 63 -22.48 4.27 3.96
C ASP A 63 -21.14 3.55 3.64
N CYS A 64 -20.47 3.75 2.51
CA CYS A 64 -19.19 3.12 2.18
C CYS A 64 -18.29 4.02 1.34
N TRP A 65 -17.25 4.59 1.95
CA TRP A 65 -16.28 5.44 1.25
C TRP A 65 -15.27 4.64 0.40
N LYS A 66 -15.05 3.36 0.72
CA LYS A 66 -14.01 2.54 0.09
C LYS A 66 -14.28 2.30 -1.38
N GLU A 67 -15.50 1.92 -1.72
CA GLU A 67 -15.89 1.60 -3.08
C GLU A 67 -15.83 2.83 -4.02
N PRO A 68 -16.44 3.99 -3.71
CA PRO A 68 -16.30 5.19 -4.51
C PRO A 68 -14.86 5.69 -4.61
N TRP A 69 -14.06 5.51 -3.54
CA TRP A 69 -12.65 5.86 -3.60
C TRP A 69 -11.87 4.95 -4.55
N LEU A 70 -12.12 3.65 -4.52
CA LEU A 70 -11.47 2.70 -5.42
C LEU A 70 -11.94 2.88 -6.86
N ASP A 71 -13.20 3.22 -7.11
CA ASP A 71 -13.68 3.63 -8.43
C ASP A 71 -12.92 4.84 -8.96
N TYR A 72 -12.72 5.85 -8.14
CA TYR A 72 -11.89 7.00 -8.49
C TYR A 72 -10.43 6.59 -8.74
N ALA A 73 -9.86 5.77 -7.85
CA ALA A 73 -8.48 5.32 -7.96
C ALA A 73 -8.23 4.54 -9.25
N THR A 74 -9.11 3.62 -9.64
CA THR A 74 -8.97 2.83 -10.87
C THR A 74 -8.98 3.66 -12.15
N GLN A 75 -9.60 4.82 -12.14
CA GLN A 75 -9.58 5.76 -13.26
C GLN A 75 -8.29 6.60 -13.32
N HIS A 76 -7.53 6.68 -12.23
CA HIS A 76 -6.44 7.62 -12.08
C HIS A 76 -5.09 7.00 -11.72
N CYS A 77 -5.02 5.70 -11.47
CA CYS A 77 -3.77 4.99 -11.19
C CYS A 77 -3.61 3.72 -12.03
N ASP A 78 -2.40 3.18 -12.02
CA ASP A 78 -2.01 1.94 -12.70
C ASP A 78 -1.48 0.88 -11.70
N LEU A 79 -1.55 1.18 -10.40
CA LEU A 79 -1.29 0.25 -9.30
C LEU A 79 -2.04 0.70 -8.05
N ILE A 80 -2.72 -0.24 -7.38
CA ILE A 80 -3.22 -0.05 -6.02
C ILE A 80 -2.33 -0.82 -5.04
N ILE A 81 -1.88 -0.16 -3.97
CA ILE A 81 -1.22 -0.79 -2.82
C ILE A 81 -2.13 -0.63 -1.61
N ALA A 82 -2.63 -1.74 -1.09
CA ALA A 82 -3.49 -1.75 0.09
C ALA A 82 -2.74 -2.28 1.32
N ILE A 83 -2.96 -1.62 2.46
CA ILE A 83 -2.37 -1.99 3.75
C ILE A 83 -3.51 -2.38 4.70
N THR A 84 -3.56 -3.64 5.10
CA THR A 84 -4.63 -4.16 5.94
C THR A 84 -4.13 -5.16 6.98
N CYS A 85 -4.63 -5.05 8.21
CA CYS A 85 -4.38 -6.03 9.27
C CYS A 85 -5.27 -7.29 9.15
N ARG A 86 -6.03 -7.43 8.08
CA ARG A 86 -6.93 -8.57 7.83
C ARG A 86 -6.92 -8.93 6.35
N ALA A 87 -6.40 -10.11 6.03
CA ALA A 87 -6.42 -10.64 4.66
C ALA A 87 -7.85 -10.97 4.18
N GLN A 88 -8.76 -11.17 5.11
CA GLN A 88 -10.20 -11.33 4.84
C GLN A 88 -10.90 -10.09 5.42
N SER A 89 -11.24 -9.14 4.58
CA SER A 89 -11.89 -7.89 4.98
C SER A 89 -12.70 -7.32 3.83
N GLU A 90 -13.71 -6.53 4.14
CA GLU A 90 -14.51 -5.80 3.15
C GLU A 90 -13.63 -5.03 2.14
N MET A 91 -12.52 -4.43 2.58
CA MET A 91 -11.60 -3.76 1.66
C MET A 91 -10.98 -4.72 0.66
N VAL A 92 -10.59 -5.93 1.09
CA VAL A 92 -10.04 -6.96 0.20
C VAL A 92 -11.11 -7.49 -0.75
N ASP A 93 -12.35 -7.68 -0.27
CA ASP A 93 -13.47 -8.11 -1.12
C ASP A 93 -13.73 -7.09 -2.23
N ILE A 94 -13.73 -5.80 -1.90
CA ILE A 94 -13.88 -4.73 -2.90
C ILE A 94 -12.67 -4.73 -3.86
N LEU A 95 -11.43 -4.85 -3.36
CA LEU A 95 -10.23 -4.89 -4.21
C LEU A 95 -10.26 -6.05 -5.21
N ASN A 96 -10.85 -7.19 -4.86
CA ASN A 96 -11.04 -8.30 -5.77
C ASN A 96 -11.88 -7.92 -7.00
N THR A 97 -12.82 -7.00 -6.86
CA THR A 97 -13.64 -6.55 -7.99
C THR A 97 -12.85 -5.72 -9.01
N TYR A 98 -11.71 -5.16 -8.60
CA TYR A 98 -10.85 -4.34 -9.45
C TYR A 98 -9.58 -5.06 -9.92
N ALA A 99 -9.17 -6.14 -9.25
CA ALA A 99 -7.90 -6.83 -9.52
C ALA A 99 -7.81 -7.43 -10.95
N TYR A 100 -8.94 -7.73 -11.58
CA TYR A 100 -8.98 -8.17 -12.98
C TYR A 100 -8.63 -7.05 -13.98
N ALA A 101 -8.82 -5.79 -13.59
CA ALA A 101 -8.65 -4.63 -14.47
C ALA A 101 -7.30 -3.93 -14.27
N MET A 102 -6.67 -4.11 -13.12
CA MET A 102 -5.42 -3.43 -12.78
C MET A 102 -4.63 -4.18 -11.70
N PRO A 103 -3.29 -4.04 -11.66
CA PRO A 103 -2.45 -4.62 -10.63
C PRO A 103 -2.84 -4.15 -9.23
N VAL A 104 -3.00 -5.10 -8.30
CA VAL A 104 -3.26 -4.86 -6.88
C VAL A 104 -2.21 -5.58 -6.04
N LEU A 105 -1.55 -4.84 -5.15
CA LEU A 105 -0.61 -5.35 -4.16
C LEU A 105 -1.19 -5.15 -2.76
N VAL A 106 -1.31 -6.21 -1.98
CA VAL A 106 -1.81 -6.14 -0.60
C VAL A 106 -0.68 -6.48 0.38
N LEU A 107 -0.47 -5.60 1.37
CA LEU A 107 0.32 -5.90 2.56
C LEU A 107 -0.64 -6.38 3.65
N ALA A 108 -0.48 -7.63 4.09
CA ALA A 108 -1.37 -8.27 5.05
C ALA A 108 -0.61 -9.25 5.97
N PRO A 109 -1.14 -9.61 7.15
CA PRO A 109 -0.49 -10.57 8.05
C PRO A 109 -0.51 -12.00 7.51
N GLU A 110 -1.39 -12.31 6.57
CA GLU A 110 -1.50 -13.59 5.87
C GLU A 110 -1.82 -13.37 4.38
N ARG A 111 -1.65 -14.40 3.56
CA ARG A 111 -1.93 -14.30 2.13
C ARG A 111 -3.43 -14.13 1.85
N VAL A 112 -3.75 -13.19 0.98
CA VAL A 112 -5.11 -13.02 0.44
C VAL A 112 -5.46 -14.21 -0.44
N SER A 113 -6.68 -14.73 -0.33
CA SER A 113 -7.17 -15.91 -1.08
C SER A 113 -7.63 -15.57 -2.51
N SER A 114 -6.96 -14.66 -3.18
CA SER A 114 -7.24 -14.27 -4.56
C SER A 114 -6.00 -14.49 -5.42
N GLU A 115 -6.17 -15.11 -6.59
CA GLU A 115 -5.07 -15.32 -7.55
C GLU A 115 -4.71 -14.02 -8.30
N ASP A 116 -5.64 -13.07 -8.36
CA ASP A 116 -5.46 -11.79 -9.07
C ASP A 116 -4.82 -10.70 -8.18
N ILE A 117 -4.62 -11.00 -6.89
CA ILE A 117 -4.01 -10.06 -5.92
C ILE A 117 -2.62 -10.56 -5.50
N ASP A 118 -1.60 -9.77 -5.78
CA ASP A 118 -0.27 -10.00 -5.22
C ASP A 118 -0.27 -9.66 -3.71
N THR A 119 0.30 -10.52 -2.86
CA THR A 119 0.33 -10.32 -1.40
C THR A 119 1.75 -10.36 -0.88
N ILE A 120 2.15 -9.32 -0.13
CA ILE A 120 3.31 -9.38 0.74
C ILE A 120 2.83 -9.72 2.15
N VAL A 121 3.25 -10.89 2.65
CA VAL A 121 2.87 -11.36 3.97
C VAL A 121 3.80 -10.76 5.03
N ILE A 122 3.21 -10.04 5.99
CA ILE A 122 3.88 -9.45 7.16
C ILE A 122 3.40 -10.21 8.40
N ASN A 123 4.04 -11.34 8.67
CA ASN A 123 3.66 -12.20 9.80
C ASN A 123 4.18 -11.62 11.12
N VAL A 124 3.25 -11.10 11.92
CA VAL A 124 3.45 -10.48 13.24
C VAL A 124 2.26 -10.73 14.14
N ASP A 125 2.41 -10.57 15.46
CA ASP A 125 1.40 -10.91 16.45
C ASP A 125 0.45 -9.75 16.81
N THR A 126 0.85 -8.50 16.56
CA THR A 126 0.07 -7.33 16.97
C THR A 126 -0.16 -6.33 15.85
N TYR A 127 -1.26 -5.55 15.95
CA TYR A 127 -1.56 -4.46 15.01
C TYR A 127 -0.42 -3.44 14.91
N HIS A 128 0.19 -3.07 16.04
CA HIS A 128 1.26 -2.08 16.07
C HIS A 128 2.53 -2.57 15.39
N GLU A 129 2.87 -3.85 15.59
CA GLU A 129 3.99 -4.46 14.85
C GLU A 129 3.69 -4.52 13.35
N PHE A 130 2.44 -4.82 12.99
CA PHE A 130 2.04 -4.82 11.58
C PHE A 130 2.23 -3.44 10.95
N GLU A 131 1.73 -2.38 11.59
CA GLU A 131 1.84 -1.00 11.10
C GLU A 131 3.29 -0.58 10.90
N VAL A 132 4.16 -0.82 11.89
CA VAL A 132 5.59 -0.50 11.78
C VAL A 132 6.26 -1.30 10.64
N ASN A 133 5.93 -2.58 10.53
CA ASN A 133 6.51 -3.44 9.50
C ASN A 133 5.94 -3.15 8.11
N ALA A 134 4.69 -2.72 7.98
CA ALA A 134 4.11 -2.29 6.71
C ALA A 134 4.82 -1.04 6.18
N LEU A 135 5.04 -0.05 7.04
CA LEU A 135 5.84 1.13 6.72
C LEU A 135 7.24 0.73 6.23
N TRP A 136 7.94 -0.12 7.01
CA TRP A 136 9.27 -0.59 6.68
C TRP A 136 9.30 -1.40 5.37
N THR A 137 8.28 -2.20 5.13
CA THR A 137 8.16 -2.99 3.89
C THR A 137 8.12 -2.10 2.66
N ILE A 138 7.35 -1.02 2.67
CA ILE A 138 7.28 -0.09 1.53
C ILE A 138 8.64 0.59 1.31
N TYR A 139 9.36 0.99 2.36
CA TYR A 139 10.72 1.47 2.21
C TYR A 139 11.65 0.43 1.57
N ARG A 140 11.52 -0.85 1.94
CA ARG A 140 12.28 -1.93 1.29
C ARG A 140 11.95 -2.05 -0.20
N LEU A 141 10.68 -1.92 -0.59
CA LEU A 141 10.30 -1.90 -2.01
C LEU A 141 10.95 -0.73 -2.77
N MET A 142 11.04 0.44 -2.13
CA MET A 142 11.74 1.60 -2.70
C MET A 142 13.25 1.35 -2.82
N GLU A 143 13.89 0.78 -1.80
CA GLU A 143 15.32 0.43 -1.82
C GLU A 143 15.64 -0.61 -2.90
N TYR A 144 14.80 -1.62 -3.12
CA TYR A 144 14.92 -2.58 -4.23
C TYR A 144 14.91 -1.87 -5.60
N ASN A 145 14.26 -0.73 -5.69
CA ASN A 145 14.23 0.13 -6.88
C ASN A 145 15.35 1.17 -6.92
N GLY A 146 16.38 1.01 -6.09
CA GLY A 146 17.56 1.85 -6.07
C GLY A 146 17.40 3.18 -5.32
N VAL A 147 16.31 3.37 -4.58
CA VAL A 147 16.14 4.56 -3.74
C VAL A 147 17.11 4.51 -2.57
N VAL A 148 17.91 5.54 -2.41
CA VAL A 148 18.77 5.74 -1.24
C VAL A 148 18.00 6.61 -0.24
N LEU A 149 17.59 6.00 0.86
CA LEU A 149 16.89 6.74 1.92
C LEU A 149 17.81 7.76 2.58
N PRO A 150 17.34 9.00 2.82
CA PRO A 150 18.17 10.05 3.40
C PRO A 150 18.59 9.68 4.83
N LYS A 151 19.87 9.87 5.11
CA LYS A 151 20.40 9.71 6.47
C LYS A 151 20.02 10.91 7.34
N LEU A 152 19.86 10.67 8.63
CA LEU A 152 19.73 11.76 9.60
C LEU A 152 20.99 12.67 9.54
N PRO A 153 20.85 14.00 9.72
CA PRO A 153 21.95 14.95 9.60
C PRO A 153 23.19 14.63 10.47
N ASN A 154 22.99 13.91 11.56
CA ASN A 154 24.06 13.53 12.50
C ASN A 154 24.24 12.00 12.61
N ALA A 155 23.73 11.22 11.65
CA ALA A 155 23.95 9.78 11.65
C ALA A 155 25.44 9.50 11.42
N ARG A 156 26.07 8.78 12.33
CA ARG A 156 27.46 8.31 12.15
C ARG A 156 27.51 7.39 10.93
N SER A 157 28.45 7.64 10.07
CA SER A 157 28.77 6.80 8.90
C SER A 157 29.25 5.42 9.33
#